data_381bdbcc5fd66a6d0579893ad2d8eccd
#
_entry.id   381bdbcc5fd66a6d0579893ad2d8eccd
#
_cell.length_a   1.000
_cell.length_b   1.000
_cell.length_c   1.000
_cell.angle_alpha   90.00
_cell.angle_beta   90.00
_cell.angle_gamma   90.00
#
_symmetry.space_group_name_H-M   'P 1'
#
loop_
_entity.id
_entity.type
_entity.pdbx_description
1 polymer ?
#
loop_
_entity_poly.entity_id
_entity_poly.type
_entity_poly.pdbx_seq_one_letter_code
_entity_poly.pdbx_strand_id
1 'polypeptide(L)'
;MGKASSSREQARRARGAEVAAVARQLEATGRLGLTRTFMQHGSVSVYAHVCAVARASLGLADALARISISCDRASLVRGALLHDYFLYDWHVPGPKNRHHAVRHPFVALANAEEDFELSARERTIISRHMFPLVILPPTCREAWLVCIADKWCALRETLFARRARAGQACSGAADVAGTVPGGGR
;
A
#
# COMPACT_ATOMS: atom_id res chain seq x y z
N MET A 1 0.16 27.46 18.52
CA MET A 1 -0.05 26.47 17.44
C MET A 1 1.21 25.66 17.03
N GLY A 2 2.45 26.10 17.28
CA GLY A 2 3.68 25.46 16.81
C GLY A 2 4.03 24.08 17.41
N LYS A 3 3.84 23.85 18.72
CA LYS A 3 4.27 22.61 19.42
C LYS A 3 3.51 21.35 18.98
N ALA A 4 2.20 21.43 18.73
CA ALA A 4 1.39 20.29 18.29
C ALA A 4 1.71 19.87 16.84
N SER A 5 2.05 20.82 15.96
CA SER A 5 2.49 20.55 14.58
C SER A 5 3.84 19.83 14.58
N SER A 6 4.79 20.26 15.39
CA SER A 6 6.13 19.63 15.54
C SER A 6 6.02 18.19 16.04
N SER A 7 5.17 17.93 17.05
CA SER A 7 4.97 16.58 17.61
C SER A 7 4.35 15.60 16.60
N ARG A 8 3.38 16.05 15.78
CA ARG A 8 2.78 15.23 14.73
C ARG A 8 3.78 14.87 13.63
N GLU A 9 4.60 15.84 13.23
CA GLU A 9 5.64 15.62 12.23
C GLU A 9 6.72 14.65 12.75
N GLN A 10 7.13 14.80 14.00
CA GLN A 10 8.09 13.88 14.63
C GLN A 10 7.53 12.44 14.68
N ALA A 11 6.28 12.25 15.07
CA ALA A 11 5.63 10.95 15.06
C ALA A 11 5.54 10.35 13.64
N ARG A 12 5.27 11.18 12.63
CA ARG A 12 5.25 10.76 11.22
C ARG A 12 6.63 10.26 10.75
N ARG A 13 7.69 10.99 11.09
CA ARG A 13 9.08 10.62 10.78
C ARG A 13 9.50 9.33 11.48
N ALA A 14 9.13 9.17 12.76
CA ALA A 14 9.43 7.95 13.53
C ALA A 14 8.79 6.71 12.89
N ARG A 15 7.50 6.78 12.52
CA ARG A 15 6.83 5.69 11.78
C ARG A 15 7.50 5.39 10.45
N GLY A 16 7.91 6.43 9.72
CA GLY A 16 8.65 6.25 8.45
C GLY A 16 9.97 5.52 8.64
N ALA A 17 10.73 5.87 9.67
CA ALA A 17 12.00 5.21 9.99
C ALA A 17 11.81 3.75 10.41
N GLU A 18 10.78 3.46 11.23
CA GLU A 18 10.43 2.10 11.64
C GLU A 18 10.06 1.22 10.45
N VAL A 19 9.16 1.69 9.57
CA VAL A 19 8.78 0.97 8.35
C VAL A 19 9.99 0.72 7.45
N ALA A 20 10.85 1.74 7.25
CA ALA A 20 12.04 1.60 6.43
C ALA A 20 13.05 0.60 7.01
N ALA A 21 13.19 0.52 8.33
CA ALA A 21 14.07 -0.45 8.97
C ALA A 21 13.59 -1.89 8.73
N VAL A 22 12.31 -2.17 8.94
CA VAL A 22 11.72 -3.49 8.71
C VAL A 22 11.74 -3.85 7.22
N ALA A 23 11.44 -2.89 6.33
CA ALA A 23 11.50 -3.13 4.88
C ALA A 23 12.92 -3.55 4.43
N ARG A 24 13.98 -2.89 4.93
CA ARG A 24 15.37 -3.29 4.63
C ARG A 24 15.70 -4.70 5.12
N GLN A 25 15.18 -5.12 6.29
CA GLN A 25 15.36 -6.49 6.77
C GLN A 25 14.70 -7.51 5.83
N LEU A 26 13.45 -7.24 5.40
CA LEU A 26 12.74 -8.11 4.46
C LEU A 26 13.36 -8.11 3.05
N GLU A 27 13.97 -7.01 2.62
CA GLU A 27 14.73 -6.96 1.36
C GLU A 27 16.03 -7.78 1.43
N ALA A 28 16.69 -7.77 2.59
CA ALA A 28 17.94 -8.50 2.77
C ALA A 28 17.76 -10.02 2.86
N THR A 29 16.59 -10.51 3.27
CA THR A 29 16.32 -11.93 3.51
C THR A 29 15.31 -12.55 2.56
N GLY A 30 14.67 -11.75 1.69
CA GLY A 30 13.65 -12.21 0.76
C GLY A 30 13.52 -11.29 -0.45
N ARG A 31 12.41 -11.45 -1.18
CA ARG A 31 12.17 -10.81 -2.49
C ARG A 31 11.36 -9.50 -2.43
N LEU A 32 11.26 -8.84 -1.25
CA LEU A 32 10.45 -7.61 -1.13
C LEU A 32 10.88 -6.52 -2.12
N GLY A 33 12.16 -6.40 -2.42
CA GLY A 33 12.70 -5.45 -3.40
C GLY A 33 12.09 -5.58 -4.80
N LEU A 34 11.68 -6.79 -5.23
CA LEU A 34 11.03 -7.01 -6.53
C LEU A 34 9.70 -6.28 -6.66
N THR A 35 9.01 -5.99 -5.55
CA THR A 35 7.73 -5.26 -5.56
C THR A 35 7.86 -3.82 -6.04
N ARG A 36 9.08 -3.29 -6.20
CA ARG A 36 9.36 -1.99 -6.82
C ARG A 36 9.09 -1.98 -8.32
N THR A 37 9.18 -3.15 -8.98
CA THR A 37 9.01 -3.28 -10.44
C THR A 37 7.55 -3.47 -10.85
N PHE A 38 6.66 -3.82 -9.92
CA PHE A 38 5.24 -4.04 -10.18
C PHE A 38 4.42 -2.81 -9.79
N MET A 39 3.47 -2.43 -10.65
CA MET A 39 2.56 -1.30 -10.37
C MET A 39 1.33 -1.77 -9.61
N GLN A 40 0.92 -0.99 -8.60
CA GLN A 40 -0.30 -1.23 -7.82
C GLN A 40 -1.49 -0.44 -8.36
N HIS A 41 -1.39 0.90 -8.32
CA HIS A 41 -2.42 1.80 -8.80
C HIS A 41 -1.79 3.00 -9.53
N GLY A 42 -2.12 3.17 -10.81
CA GLY A 42 -1.57 4.28 -11.61
C GLY A 42 -0.05 4.21 -11.74
N SER A 43 0.66 5.17 -11.16
CA SER A 43 2.14 5.24 -11.13
C SER A 43 2.75 4.77 -9.80
N VAL A 44 1.94 4.23 -8.89
CA VAL A 44 2.40 3.77 -7.56
C VAL A 44 2.83 2.32 -7.66
N SER A 45 4.08 2.02 -7.30
CA SER A 45 4.56 0.63 -7.21
C SER A 45 3.96 -0.10 -6.01
N VAL A 46 3.91 -1.44 -6.08
CA VAL A 46 3.50 -2.28 -4.94
C VAL A 46 4.34 -1.97 -3.70
N TYR A 47 5.65 -1.79 -3.85
CA TYR A 47 6.54 -1.39 -2.74
C TYR A 47 6.12 -0.07 -2.08
N ALA A 48 5.84 0.95 -2.88
CA ALA A 48 5.43 2.25 -2.35
C ALA A 48 4.08 2.15 -1.63
N HIS A 49 3.15 1.36 -2.17
CA HIS A 49 1.84 1.07 -1.58
C HIS A 49 1.98 0.37 -0.23
N VAL A 50 2.68 -0.77 -0.14
CA VAL A 50 2.81 -1.50 1.13
C VAL A 50 3.52 -0.68 2.21
N CYS A 51 4.49 0.17 1.84
CA CYS A 51 5.10 1.13 2.74
C CYS A 51 4.13 2.22 3.22
N ALA A 52 3.21 2.68 2.36
CA ALA A 52 2.18 3.64 2.73
C ALA A 52 1.16 3.01 3.68
N VAL A 53 0.71 1.79 3.39
CA VAL A 53 -0.20 1.00 4.25
C VAL A 53 0.42 0.74 5.62
N ALA A 54 1.69 0.33 5.69
CA ALA A 54 2.39 0.11 6.96
C ALA A 54 2.44 1.39 7.81
N ARG A 55 2.78 2.55 7.22
CA ARG A 55 2.78 3.84 7.92
C ARG A 55 1.39 4.26 8.40
N ALA A 56 0.35 4.02 7.60
CA ALA A 56 -1.03 4.33 7.96
C ALA A 56 -1.51 3.41 9.10
N SER A 57 -1.22 2.10 9.03
CA SER A 57 -1.54 1.13 10.07
C SER A 57 -0.89 1.48 11.41
N LEU A 58 0.38 1.91 11.41
CA LEU A 58 1.06 2.42 12.60
C LEU A 58 0.39 3.69 13.14
N GLY A 59 -0.10 4.57 12.27
CA GLY A 59 -0.84 5.75 12.69
C GLY A 59 -2.14 5.41 13.41
N LEU A 60 -2.86 4.40 12.94
CA LEU A 60 -4.07 3.86 13.59
C LEU A 60 -3.73 3.17 14.92
N ALA A 61 -2.65 2.38 14.96
CA ALA A 61 -2.17 1.75 16.19
C ALA A 61 -1.78 2.78 17.26
N ASP A 62 -1.09 3.88 16.88
CA ASP A 62 -0.75 4.98 17.78
C ASP A 62 -2.02 5.69 18.31
N ALA A 63 -3.08 5.80 17.50
CA ALA A 63 -4.35 6.36 17.94
C ALA A 63 -5.05 5.46 18.97
N LEU A 64 -5.04 4.14 18.75
CA LEU A 64 -5.58 3.15 19.69
C LEU A 64 -4.79 3.11 21.02
N ALA A 65 -3.47 3.27 20.95
CA ALA A 65 -2.62 3.30 22.14
C ALA A 65 -2.97 4.47 23.08
N ARG A 66 -3.48 5.60 22.55
CA ARG A 66 -3.94 6.74 23.38
C ARG A 66 -5.15 6.43 24.24
N ILE A 67 -5.91 5.41 23.88
CA ILE A 67 -7.05 4.90 24.66
C ILE A 67 -6.74 3.53 25.27
N SER A 68 -5.46 3.28 25.55
CA SER A 68 -4.94 2.07 26.21
C SER A 68 -5.21 0.75 25.47
N ILE A 69 -5.41 0.81 24.15
CA ILE A 69 -5.55 -0.37 23.30
C ILE A 69 -4.22 -0.66 22.62
N SER A 70 -3.51 -1.71 23.08
CA SER A 70 -2.22 -2.14 22.53
C SER A 70 -2.37 -3.01 21.27
N CYS A 71 -1.36 -2.96 20.40
CA CYS A 71 -1.20 -3.80 19.22
C CYS A 71 0.19 -4.43 19.22
N ASP A 72 0.31 -5.62 18.63
CA ASP A 72 1.62 -6.19 18.31
C ASP A 72 2.22 -5.43 17.12
N ARG A 73 3.08 -4.48 17.44
CA ARG A 73 3.63 -3.53 16.48
C ARG A 73 4.56 -4.20 15.46
N ALA A 74 5.31 -5.20 15.90
CA ALA A 74 6.22 -5.94 15.02
C ALA A 74 5.44 -6.71 13.95
N SER A 75 4.46 -7.53 14.35
CA SER A 75 3.59 -8.25 13.43
C SER A 75 2.76 -7.31 12.54
N LEU A 76 2.34 -6.15 13.06
CA LEU A 76 1.60 -5.15 12.29
C LEU A 76 2.43 -4.62 11.11
N VAL A 77 3.67 -4.20 11.36
CA VAL A 77 4.54 -3.63 10.31
C VAL A 77 4.94 -4.70 9.29
N ARG A 78 5.39 -5.88 9.78
CA ARG A 78 5.78 -6.98 8.88
C ARG A 78 4.60 -7.46 8.04
N GLY A 79 3.45 -7.70 8.65
CA GLY A 79 2.24 -8.11 7.93
C GLY A 79 1.77 -7.05 6.93
N ALA A 80 1.84 -5.76 7.28
CA ALA A 80 1.50 -4.68 6.35
C ALA A 80 2.49 -4.55 5.18
N LEU A 81 3.77 -4.84 5.36
CA LEU A 81 4.76 -4.85 4.26
C LEU A 81 4.60 -6.07 3.35
N LEU A 82 4.04 -7.17 3.86
CA LEU A 82 3.90 -8.44 3.15
C LEU A 82 2.48 -8.70 2.63
N HIS A 83 1.48 -7.85 2.93
CA HIS A 83 0.09 -8.15 2.56
C HIS A 83 -0.13 -8.30 1.05
N ASP A 84 0.65 -7.58 0.23
CA ASP A 84 0.65 -7.59 -1.23
C ASP A 84 1.93 -8.22 -1.83
N TYR A 85 2.46 -9.27 -1.20
CA TYR A 85 3.67 -9.97 -1.61
C TYR A 85 3.40 -11.00 -2.72
N PHE A 86 2.63 -10.62 -3.75
CA PHE A 86 2.21 -11.53 -4.83
C PHE A 86 3.23 -11.70 -5.97
N LEU A 87 4.25 -10.84 -6.10
CA LEU A 87 5.44 -10.96 -6.94
C LEU A 87 5.18 -11.21 -8.45
N TYR A 88 4.15 -10.58 -9.02
CA TYR A 88 3.87 -10.59 -10.46
C TYR A 88 3.14 -9.31 -10.91
N ASP A 89 3.21 -9.01 -12.22
CA ASP A 89 2.44 -7.90 -12.78
C ASP A 89 1.00 -8.36 -13.09
N TRP A 90 0.05 -7.90 -12.29
CA TRP A 90 -1.36 -8.25 -12.44
C TRP A 90 -2.07 -7.48 -13.57
N HIS A 91 -1.43 -6.45 -14.14
CA HIS A 91 -1.97 -5.70 -15.29
C HIS A 91 -1.76 -6.43 -16.61
N VAL A 92 -0.83 -7.37 -16.67
CA VAL A 92 -0.61 -8.20 -17.86
C VAL A 92 -1.76 -9.21 -17.99
N PRO A 93 -2.52 -9.20 -19.11
CA PRO A 93 -3.60 -10.17 -19.32
C PRO A 93 -3.06 -11.61 -19.32
N GLY A 94 -3.72 -12.51 -18.58
CA GLY A 94 -3.33 -13.90 -18.55
C GLY A 94 -4.10 -14.73 -17.53
N PRO A 95 -4.03 -16.07 -17.60
CA PRO A 95 -4.77 -16.97 -16.70
C PRO A 95 -4.35 -16.81 -15.22
N LYS A 96 -3.10 -16.42 -14.95
CA LYS A 96 -2.60 -16.16 -13.59
C LYS A 96 -3.25 -14.92 -12.95
N ASN A 97 -3.65 -13.93 -13.76
CA ASN A 97 -4.19 -12.64 -13.32
C ASN A 97 -5.71 -12.62 -13.27
N ARG A 98 -6.35 -13.69 -13.76
CA ARG A 98 -7.79 -13.87 -13.65
C ARG A 98 -8.18 -13.97 -12.18
N HIS A 99 -9.11 -13.13 -11.74
CA HIS A 99 -9.52 -13.03 -10.33
C HIS A 99 -8.41 -12.57 -9.36
N HIS A 100 -7.45 -11.76 -9.85
CA HIS A 100 -6.38 -11.20 -9.01
C HIS A 100 -6.90 -10.69 -7.66
N ALA A 101 -7.94 -9.86 -7.67
CA ALA A 101 -8.48 -9.22 -6.48
C ALA A 101 -8.90 -10.17 -5.34
N VAL A 102 -9.29 -11.41 -5.64
CA VAL A 102 -9.66 -12.41 -4.62
C VAL A 102 -8.56 -13.43 -4.36
N ARG A 103 -7.60 -13.58 -5.28
CA ARG A 103 -6.53 -14.60 -5.19
C ARG A 103 -5.23 -14.06 -4.61
N HIS A 104 -4.91 -12.76 -4.85
CA HIS A 104 -3.60 -12.23 -4.45
C HIS A 104 -3.29 -12.36 -2.96
N PRO A 105 -4.25 -12.29 -1.98
CA PRO A 105 -3.91 -12.47 -0.58
C PRO A 105 -3.33 -13.85 -0.28
N PHE A 106 -3.82 -14.88 -0.96
CA PHE A 106 -3.35 -16.26 -0.78
C PHE A 106 -2.02 -16.49 -1.50
N VAL A 107 -1.82 -15.87 -2.67
CA VAL A 107 -0.53 -15.89 -3.37
C VAL A 107 0.52 -15.11 -2.58
N ALA A 108 0.16 -13.95 -2.03
CA ALA A 108 1.04 -13.17 -1.17
C ALA A 108 1.44 -13.95 0.08
N LEU A 109 0.49 -14.66 0.71
CA LEU A 109 0.78 -15.52 1.86
C LEU A 109 1.74 -16.65 1.49
N ALA A 110 1.49 -17.38 0.39
CA ALA A 110 2.35 -18.49 -0.05
C ALA A 110 3.78 -18.00 -0.34
N ASN A 111 3.94 -16.89 -1.08
CA ASN A 111 5.26 -16.32 -1.34
C ASN A 111 5.96 -15.83 -0.07
N ALA A 112 5.21 -15.27 0.88
CA ALA A 112 5.77 -14.81 2.14
C ALA A 112 6.19 -15.97 3.05
N GLU A 113 5.47 -17.10 3.04
CA GLU A 113 5.84 -18.32 3.76
C GLU A 113 7.04 -19.05 3.13
N GLU A 114 7.26 -18.87 1.83
CA GLU A 114 8.45 -19.38 1.13
C GLU A 114 9.71 -18.63 1.58
N ASP A 115 9.63 -17.32 1.77
CA ASP A 115 10.80 -16.47 2.05
C ASP A 115 11.01 -16.20 3.56
N PHE A 116 9.97 -16.31 4.39
CA PHE A 116 10.01 -15.87 5.79
C PHE A 116 9.27 -16.82 6.73
N GLU A 117 9.79 -16.96 7.93
CA GLU A 117 8.98 -17.47 9.04
C GLU A 117 7.96 -16.42 9.47
N LEU A 118 6.68 -16.78 9.40
CA LEU A 118 5.56 -15.90 9.74
C LEU A 118 4.89 -16.33 11.05
N SER A 119 4.56 -15.36 11.88
CA SER A 119 3.67 -15.57 13.02
C SER A 119 2.22 -15.84 12.55
N ALA A 120 1.40 -16.46 13.38
CA ALA A 120 -0.02 -16.67 13.10
C ALA A 120 -0.76 -15.34 12.82
N ARG A 121 -0.30 -14.25 13.44
CA ARG A 121 -0.85 -12.91 13.27
C ARG A 121 -0.51 -12.32 11.91
N GLU A 122 0.74 -12.44 11.47
CA GLU A 122 1.18 -12.01 10.14
C GLU A 122 0.44 -12.78 9.03
N ARG A 123 0.27 -14.11 9.17
CA ARG A 123 -0.57 -14.92 8.27
C ARG A 123 -2.00 -14.41 8.17
N THR A 124 -2.58 -14.05 9.31
CA THR A 124 -3.94 -13.49 9.37
C THR A 124 -4.02 -12.13 8.68
N ILE A 125 -3.04 -11.26 8.89
CA ILE A 125 -2.96 -9.95 8.23
C ILE A 125 -2.93 -10.15 6.70
N ILE A 126 -2.00 -10.96 6.20
CA ILE A 126 -1.79 -11.17 4.77
C ILE A 126 -3.03 -11.80 4.11
N SER A 127 -3.59 -12.88 4.69
CA SER A 127 -4.68 -13.63 4.06
C SER A 127 -6.05 -12.94 4.12
N ARG A 128 -6.25 -11.97 5.03
CA ARG A 128 -7.58 -11.39 5.31
C ARG A 128 -7.72 -9.90 5.05
N HIS A 129 -6.67 -9.25 4.51
CA HIS A 129 -6.72 -7.81 4.25
C HIS A 129 -7.79 -7.41 3.21
N MET A 130 -8.16 -8.33 2.31
CA MET A 130 -9.16 -8.06 1.27
C MET A 130 -10.62 -8.20 1.71
N PHE A 131 -10.90 -8.35 3.01
CA PHE A 131 -12.29 -8.28 3.48
C PHE A 131 -12.92 -6.90 3.16
N PRO A 132 -14.19 -6.83 2.71
CA PRO A 132 -15.17 -7.91 2.54
C PRO A 132 -15.17 -8.59 1.16
N LEU A 133 -14.30 -8.20 0.23
CA LEU A 133 -14.26 -8.80 -1.11
C LEU A 133 -13.94 -10.30 -1.05
N VAL A 134 -12.98 -10.67 -0.21
CA VAL A 134 -12.77 -12.05 0.24
C VAL A 134 -13.56 -12.19 1.56
N ILE A 135 -14.51 -13.14 1.60
CA ILE A 135 -15.44 -13.33 2.73
C ILE A 135 -14.72 -14.05 3.90
N LEU A 136 -13.54 -13.53 4.28
CA LEU A 136 -12.77 -13.98 5.43
C LEU A 136 -12.47 -12.77 6.31
N PRO A 137 -13.25 -12.53 7.37
CA PRO A 137 -13.07 -11.35 8.20
C PRO A 137 -11.74 -11.41 8.97
N PRO A 138 -11.08 -10.27 9.20
CA PRO A 138 -9.93 -10.19 10.08
C PRO A 138 -10.28 -10.70 11.49
N THR A 139 -9.42 -11.55 12.07
CA THR A 139 -9.64 -12.16 13.39
C THR A 139 -8.77 -11.57 14.49
N CYS A 140 -7.88 -10.64 14.16
CA CYS A 140 -7.09 -9.89 15.13
C CYS A 140 -7.10 -8.40 14.79
N ARG A 141 -6.76 -7.60 15.79
CA ARG A 141 -6.77 -6.14 15.70
C ARG A 141 -5.85 -5.63 14.60
N GLU A 142 -4.65 -6.16 14.51
CA GLU A 142 -3.65 -5.80 13.52
C GLU A 142 -4.15 -6.04 12.09
N ALA A 143 -4.84 -7.14 11.85
CA ALA A 143 -5.43 -7.44 10.54
C ALA A 143 -6.54 -6.44 10.17
N TRP A 144 -7.36 -5.98 11.13
CA TRP A 144 -8.32 -4.91 10.90
C TRP A 144 -7.65 -3.59 10.57
N LEU A 145 -6.56 -3.23 11.27
CA LEU A 145 -5.83 -2.00 11.01
C LEU A 145 -5.24 -1.99 9.60
N VAL A 146 -4.64 -3.09 9.16
CA VAL A 146 -4.09 -3.22 7.80
C VAL A 146 -5.23 -3.20 6.77
N CYS A 147 -6.32 -3.95 6.98
CA CYS A 147 -7.48 -3.98 6.10
C CYS A 147 -8.08 -2.57 5.85
N ILE A 148 -8.18 -1.74 6.90
CA ILE A 148 -8.68 -0.36 6.79
C ILE A 148 -7.65 0.54 6.12
N ALA A 149 -6.38 0.44 6.53
CA ALA A 149 -5.31 1.26 5.99
C ALA A 149 -5.07 1.01 4.50
N ASP A 150 -5.12 -0.25 4.06
CA ASP A 150 -5.02 -0.65 2.65
C ASP A 150 -6.09 0.04 1.81
N LYS A 151 -7.36 -0.10 2.17
CA LYS A 151 -8.48 0.52 1.43
C LYS A 151 -8.38 2.03 1.38
N TRP A 152 -7.95 2.66 2.48
CA TRP A 152 -7.71 4.10 2.51
C TRP A 152 -6.57 4.53 1.59
N CYS A 153 -5.45 3.80 1.57
CA CYS A 153 -4.32 4.08 0.69
C CYS A 153 -4.71 3.87 -0.77
N ALA A 154 -5.35 2.75 -1.13
CA ALA A 154 -5.81 2.45 -2.48
C ALA A 154 -6.79 3.52 -3.01
N LEU A 155 -7.74 3.98 -2.19
CA LEU A 155 -8.66 5.06 -2.54
C LEU A 155 -7.91 6.36 -2.84
N ARG A 156 -6.98 6.75 -1.97
CA ARG A 156 -6.16 7.96 -2.17
C ARG A 156 -5.33 7.88 -3.45
N GLU A 157 -4.63 6.78 -3.66
CA GLU A 157 -3.79 6.55 -4.84
C GLU A 157 -4.60 6.64 -6.14
N THR A 158 -5.79 6.02 -6.17
CA THR A 158 -6.71 6.08 -7.30
C THR A 158 -7.21 7.51 -7.57
N LEU A 159 -7.57 8.25 -6.52
CA LEU A 159 -8.03 9.63 -6.66
C LEU A 159 -6.93 10.56 -7.16
N PHE A 160 -5.69 10.42 -6.66
CA PHE A 160 -4.56 11.20 -7.13
C PHE A 160 -4.18 10.86 -8.58
N ALA A 161 -4.19 9.58 -8.97
CA ALA A 161 -3.95 9.16 -10.34
C ALA A 161 -4.99 9.76 -11.32
N ARG A 162 -6.27 9.80 -10.92
CA ARG A 162 -7.34 10.44 -11.72
C ARG A 162 -7.13 11.95 -11.87
N ARG A 163 -6.75 12.64 -10.80
CA ARG A 163 -6.49 14.09 -10.83
C ARG A 163 -5.29 14.42 -11.74
N ALA A 164 -4.21 13.66 -11.68
CA ALA A 164 -3.06 13.84 -12.55
C ALA A 164 -3.41 13.69 -14.03
N ARG A 165 -4.21 12.66 -14.39
CA ARG A 165 -4.70 12.46 -15.77
C ARG A 165 -5.63 13.58 -16.24
N ALA A 166 -6.52 14.05 -15.38
CA ALA A 166 -7.42 15.17 -15.70
C ALA A 166 -6.65 16.48 -15.93
N GLY A 167 -5.62 16.77 -15.12
CA GLY A 167 -4.74 17.92 -15.31
C GLY A 167 -3.97 17.89 -16.62
N GLN A 168 -3.47 16.73 -17.04
CA GLN A 168 -2.77 16.54 -18.32
C GLN A 168 -3.72 16.71 -19.51
N ALA A 169 -4.96 16.22 -19.42
CA ALA A 169 -5.96 16.40 -20.46
C ALA A 169 -6.35 17.88 -20.68
N CYS A 170 -6.42 18.67 -19.59
CA CYS A 170 -6.69 20.11 -19.68
C CYS A 170 -5.50 20.90 -20.27
N SER A 171 -4.25 20.53 -19.98
CA SER A 171 -3.08 21.21 -20.56
C SER A 171 -2.87 20.88 -22.03
N GLY A 172 -3.11 19.64 -22.46
CA GLY A 172 -3.03 19.25 -23.87
C GLY A 172 -4.11 19.89 -24.76
N ALA A 173 -5.27 20.24 -24.21
CA ALA A 173 -6.33 20.95 -24.96
C ALA A 173 -6.00 22.44 -25.19
N ALA A 174 -5.19 23.04 -24.33
CA ALA A 174 -4.77 24.45 -24.47
C ALA A 174 -3.71 24.65 -25.58
N ASP A 175 -2.83 23.67 -25.80
CA ASP A 175 -1.79 23.75 -26.83
C ASP A 175 -2.30 23.55 -28.27
N VAL A 176 -3.45 22.90 -28.46
CA VAL A 176 -4.03 22.66 -29.80
C VAL A 176 -4.83 23.87 -30.29
N ALA A 177 -5.26 24.78 -29.40
CA ALA A 177 -6.04 25.98 -29.76
C ALA A 177 -5.17 27.15 -30.28
N GLY A 178 -3.83 27.05 -30.21
CA GLY A 178 -2.89 28.13 -30.54
C GLY A 178 -2.33 28.13 -31.96
N THR A 179 -2.59 27.15 -32.82
CA THR A 179 -2.06 27.07 -34.20
C THR A 179 -3.15 27.29 -35.24
N VAL A 180 -3.51 28.54 -35.46
CA VAL A 180 -4.20 28.97 -36.71
C VAL A 180 -3.10 29.36 -37.72
N PRO A 181 -2.93 28.69 -38.87
CA PRO A 181 -2.03 29.16 -39.90
C PRO A 181 -2.62 30.40 -40.54
N GLY A 182 -1.98 31.53 -40.33
CA GLY A 182 -2.25 32.76 -41.02
C GLY A 182 -2.05 32.58 -42.52
N GLY A 183 -3.15 32.60 -43.27
CA GLY A 183 -3.11 32.68 -44.73
C GLY A 183 -2.52 34.01 -45.15
N GLY A 184 -1.37 33.97 -45.83
CA GLY A 184 -0.75 35.07 -46.54
C GLY A 184 -1.04 34.96 -48.03
N ARG A 185 -1.55 36.03 -48.54
CA ARG A 185 -1.77 36.26 -50.00
C ARG A 185 -0.43 36.36 -50.73
#